data_fb3fa946efb3b3d62d0af967d5aea372
#
_entry.id   fb3fa946efb3b3d62d0af967d5aea372
#
_cell.length_a   1.000
_cell.length_b   1.000
_cell.length_c   1.000
_cell.angle_alpha   90.00
_cell.angle_beta   90.00
_cell.angle_gamma   90.00
#
_symmetry.space_group_name_H-M   'P 1'
#
loop_
_entity.id
_entity.type
_entity.pdbx_description
1 polymer ?
#
loop_
_entity_poly.entity_id
_entity_poly.type
_entity_poly.pdbx_seq_one_letter_code
_entity_poly.pdbx_strand_id
1 'polypeptide(L)'
;MTTITCNADLEEGMAALATLDPVWGRIIARTGIPPLRRRDSGFVSLASIIVSQQLSVASAHAVWARVESVLSPLTPDRVLVASDEEMRLSGLSRPKQKTLRAVAAAITENRLDLTSLETATPEFVHAHMTAVSGIGPWTADVYLLFCLGHRDGFAAGDLAVQEAAKVAFDLPLRPKPAELTELAEAWRPWRGVAARLLWAYYAALKSREGISA
;
A
#
# COMPACT_ATOMS: atom_id res chain seq x y z
N MET A 1 -12.26 -0.65 -15.75
CA MET A 1 -11.68 0.06 -14.58
C MET A 1 -10.56 0.96 -15.06
N THR A 2 -10.46 2.19 -14.58
CA THR A 2 -9.35 3.07 -14.97
C THR A 2 -8.24 2.89 -13.93
N THR A 3 -7.06 2.47 -14.39
CA THR A 3 -5.88 2.21 -13.57
C THR A 3 -4.84 3.30 -13.79
N ILE A 4 -4.04 3.59 -12.78
CA ILE A 4 -2.88 4.46 -12.87
C ILE A 4 -1.70 3.60 -13.34
N THR A 5 -1.22 3.84 -14.55
CA THR A 5 -0.17 3.06 -15.20
C THR A 5 1.07 3.87 -15.53
N CYS A 6 0.93 5.20 -15.65
CA CYS A 6 2.01 6.11 -16.02
C CYS A 6 1.86 7.47 -15.32
N ASN A 7 2.84 8.35 -15.52
CA ASN A 7 2.80 9.69 -14.94
C ASN A 7 1.68 10.57 -15.51
N ALA A 8 1.25 10.36 -16.75
CA ALA A 8 0.14 11.10 -17.33
C ALA A 8 -1.17 10.85 -16.56
N ASP A 9 -1.41 9.61 -16.11
CA ASP A 9 -2.58 9.28 -15.28
C ASP A 9 -2.53 9.99 -13.93
N LEU A 10 -1.31 10.15 -13.36
CA LEU A 10 -1.13 10.91 -12.13
C LEU A 10 -1.40 12.39 -12.35
N GLU A 11 -0.90 12.97 -13.43
CA GLU A 11 -1.09 14.39 -13.79
C GLU A 11 -2.58 14.71 -14.02
N GLU A 12 -3.32 13.83 -14.70
CA GLU A 12 -4.77 13.94 -14.86
C GLU A 12 -5.48 13.99 -13.50
N GLY A 13 -5.15 13.05 -12.61
CA GLY A 13 -5.75 13.01 -11.27
C GLY A 13 -5.34 14.21 -10.40
N MET A 14 -4.10 14.67 -10.51
CA MET A 14 -3.62 15.87 -9.81
C MET A 14 -4.37 17.12 -10.28
N ALA A 15 -4.58 17.29 -11.58
CA ALA A 15 -5.35 18.39 -12.14
C ALA A 15 -6.81 18.35 -11.65
N ALA A 16 -7.44 17.18 -11.68
CA ALA A 16 -8.78 16.99 -11.16
C ALA A 16 -8.90 17.34 -9.67
N LEU A 17 -7.99 16.86 -8.83
CA LEU A 17 -7.97 17.16 -7.40
C LEU A 17 -7.76 18.67 -7.14
N ALA A 18 -6.87 19.33 -7.89
CA ALA A 18 -6.61 20.76 -7.74
C ALA A 18 -7.84 21.63 -8.07
N THR A 19 -8.77 21.14 -8.90
CA THR A 19 -10.04 21.84 -9.16
C THR A 19 -11.07 21.64 -8.07
N LEU A 20 -10.96 20.55 -7.27
CA LEU A 20 -11.89 20.26 -6.17
C LEU A 20 -11.62 21.11 -4.93
N ASP A 21 -10.33 21.29 -4.57
CA ASP A 21 -9.94 22.04 -3.39
C ASP A 21 -8.54 22.68 -3.60
N PRO A 22 -8.37 23.98 -3.30
CA PRO A 22 -7.07 24.68 -3.35
C PRO A 22 -5.96 24.03 -2.50
N VAL A 23 -6.31 23.22 -1.49
CA VAL A 23 -5.37 22.43 -0.68
C VAL A 23 -4.49 21.55 -1.58
N TRP A 24 -5.08 20.90 -2.57
CA TRP A 24 -4.33 20.04 -3.50
C TRP A 24 -3.31 20.82 -4.31
N GLY A 25 -3.66 22.03 -4.74
CA GLY A 25 -2.70 22.91 -5.43
C GLY A 25 -1.47 23.24 -4.57
N ARG A 26 -1.66 23.47 -3.27
CA ARG A 26 -0.55 23.70 -2.32
C ARG A 26 0.30 22.44 -2.11
N ILE A 27 -0.33 21.28 -1.99
CA ILE A 27 0.38 20.00 -1.87
C ILE A 27 1.23 19.76 -3.12
N ILE A 28 0.63 19.87 -4.31
CA ILE A 28 1.28 19.66 -5.61
C ILE A 28 2.47 20.63 -5.80
N ALA A 29 2.29 21.89 -5.50
CA ALA A 29 3.37 22.89 -5.58
C ALA A 29 4.57 22.52 -4.68
N ARG A 30 4.32 21.82 -3.57
CA ARG A 30 5.35 21.43 -2.62
C ARG A 30 6.01 20.08 -2.95
N THR A 31 5.27 19.13 -3.51
CA THR A 31 5.74 17.77 -3.72
C THR A 31 6.16 17.45 -5.15
N GLY A 32 5.65 18.21 -6.11
CA GLY A 32 5.69 17.82 -7.52
C GLY A 32 4.85 16.58 -7.79
N ILE A 33 5.16 15.90 -8.89
CA ILE A 33 4.52 14.63 -9.26
C ILE A 33 4.98 13.54 -8.29
N PRO A 34 4.07 12.87 -7.58
CA PRO A 34 4.45 11.79 -6.68
C PRO A 34 4.98 10.57 -7.47
N PRO A 35 5.88 9.76 -6.89
CA PRO A 35 6.39 8.59 -7.59
C PRO A 35 5.28 7.58 -7.89
N LEU A 36 5.28 7.03 -9.09
CA LEU A 36 4.26 6.08 -9.56
C LEU A 36 4.21 4.79 -8.72
N ARG A 37 5.38 4.27 -8.34
CA ARG A 37 5.55 3.06 -7.48
C ARG A 37 4.73 1.85 -7.93
N ARG A 38 4.52 1.68 -9.24
CA ARG A 38 3.86 0.47 -9.77
C ARG A 38 4.70 -0.77 -9.48
N ARG A 39 4.03 -1.85 -9.11
CA ARG A 39 4.59 -3.19 -8.93
C ARG A 39 3.76 -4.17 -9.74
N ASP A 40 4.37 -5.27 -10.14
CA ASP A 40 3.62 -6.36 -10.74
C ASP A 40 2.62 -6.93 -9.72
N SER A 41 1.47 -7.39 -10.19
CA SER A 41 0.54 -8.14 -9.37
C SER A 41 1.12 -9.53 -9.03
N GLY A 42 0.60 -10.17 -8.00
CA GLY A 42 0.98 -11.53 -7.66
C GLY A 42 1.61 -11.69 -6.27
N PHE A 43 2.04 -12.92 -6.00
CA PHE A 43 2.48 -13.37 -4.68
C PHE A 43 3.72 -12.63 -4.16
N VAL A 44 4.72 -12.41 -5.02
CA VAL A 44 5.99 -11.76 -4.63
C VAL A 44 5.74 -10.34 -4.12
N SER A 45 4.92 -9.57 -4.83
CA SER A 45 4.56 -8.21 -4.43
C SER A 45 3.72 -8.18 -3.15
N LEU A 46 2.76 -9.11 -3.00
CA LEU A 46 1.99 -9.24 -1.76
C LEU A 46 2.89 -9.61 -0.57
N ALA A 47 3.81 -10.55 -0.76
CA ALA A 47 4.81 -10.91 0.24
C ALA A 47 5.67 -9.70 0.66
N SER A 48 6.14 -8.90 -0.31
CA SER A 48 6.89 -7.67 -0.05
C SER A 48 6.09 -6.64 0.78
N ILE A 49 4.80 -6.50 0.51
CA ILE A 49 3.91 -5.62 1.30
C ILE A 49 3.79 -6.14 2.74
N ILE A 50 3.61 -7.46 2.94
CA ILE A 50 3.54 -8.08 4.27
C ILE A 50 4.86 -7.86 5.03
N VAL A 51 5.99 -8.03 4.36
CA VAL A 51 7.32 -7.78 4.96
C VAL A 51 7.46 -6.33 5.42
N SER A 52 6.94 -5.38 4.66
CA SER A 52 7.07 -3.95 4.96
C SER A 52 6.16 -3.44 6.09
N GLN A 53 5.14 -4.22 6.51
CA GLN A 53 4.25 -3.81 7.60
C GLN A 53 5.03 -3.39 8.85
N GLN A 54 4.71 -2.20 9.41
CA GLN A 54 5.28 -1.68 10.66
C GLN A 54 6.82 -1.58 10.67
N LEU A 55 7.46 -1.42 9.52
CA LEU A 55 8.89 -1.22 9.41
C LEU A 55 9.21 0.12 8.73
N SER A 56 10.36 0.69 9.06
CA SER A 56 10.94 1.74 8.23
C SER A 56 11.32 1.20 6.85
N VAL A 57 11.44 2.08 5.86
CA VAL A 57 11.83 1.69 4.49
C VAL A 57 13.15 0.93 4.49
N ALA A 58 14.16 1.43 5.21
CA ALA A 58 15.47 0.77 5.29
C ALA A 58 15.39 -0.63 5.93
N SER A 59 14.62 -0.77 7.02
CA SER A 59 14.43 -2.07 7.67
C SER A 59 13.66 -3.04 6.78
N ALA A 60 12.64 -2.56 6.07
CA ALA A 60 11.88 -3.39 5.13
C ALA A 60 12.75 -3.92 3.99
N HIS A 61 13.62 -3.07 3.40
CA HIS A 61 14.57 -3.49 2.37
C HIS A 61 15.56 -4.55 2.88
N ALA A 62 16.10 -4.36 4.09
CA ALA A 62 17.04 -5.31 4.66
C ALA A 62 16.42 -6.68 4.97
N VAL A 63 15.15 -6.70 5.43
CA VAL A 63 14.41 -7.96 5.64
C VAL A 63 14.05 -8.59 4.31
N TRP A 64 13.58 -7.80 3.34
CA TRP A 64 13.21 -8.29 2.01
C TRP A 64 14.37 -8.99 1.29
N ALA A 65 15.56 -8.41 1.31
CA ALA A 65 16.75 -9.04 0.72
C ALA A 65 17.06 -10.41 1.34
N ARG A 66 16.85 -10.58 2.66
CA ARG A 66 17.01 -11.88 3.31
C ARG A 66 15.92 -12.87 2.90
N VAL A 67 14.65 -12.41 2.80
CA VAL A 67 13.55 -13.25 2.34
C VAL A 67 13.83 -13.78 0.93
N GLU A 68 14.24 -12.90 0.02
CA GLU A 68 14.61 -13.31 -1.35
C GLU A 68 15.79 -14.28 -1.36
N SER A 69 16.81 -14.08 -0.54
CA SER A 69 17.97 -14.96 -0.46
C SER A 69 17.63 -16.36 0.08
N VAL A 70 16.82 -16.42 1.15
CA VAL A 70 16.56 -17.68 1.87
C VAL A 70 15.43 -18.48 1.22
N LEU A 71 14.40 -17.81 0.68
CA LEU A 71 13.20 -18.45 0.15
C LEU A 71 13.13 -18.45 -1.39
N SER A 72 14.27 -18.32 -2.06
CA SER A 72 14.35 -18.35 -3.53
C SER A 72 14.10 -19.76 -4.11
N PRO A 73 13.33 -19.89 -5.22
CA PRO A 73 12.45 -18.88 -5.80
C PRO A 73 11.26 -18.64 -4.91
N LEU A 74 10.88 -17.36 -4.69
CA LEU A 74 9.79 -17.01 -3.77
C LEU A 74 8.43 -17.30 -4.41
N THR A 75 7.91 -18.49 -4.14
CA THR A 75 6.61 -18.98 -4.58
C THR A 75 5.75 -19.42 -3.39
N PRO A 76 4.41 -19.52 -3.54
CA PRO A 76 3.56 -20.07 -2.49
C PRO A 76 4.03 -21.44 -2.01
N ASP A 77 4.32 -22.37 -2.93
CA ASP A 77 4.76 -23.73 -2.59
C ASP A 77 6.08 -23.71 -1.81
N ARG A 78 7.04 -22.86 -2.23
CA ARG A 78 8.33 -22.73 -1.53
C ARG A 78 8.14 -22.26 -0.08
N VAL A 79 7.22 -21.32 0.15
CA VAL A 79 6.90 -20.82 1.50
C VAL A 79 6.25 -21.92 2.36
N LEU A 80 5.39 -22.76 1.78
CA LEU A 80 4.71 -23.85 2.51
C LEU A 80 5.68 -24.93 2.97
N VAL A 81 6.68 -25.27 2.14
CA VAL A 81 7.67 -26.31 2.48
C VAL A 81 8.88 -25.77 3.27
N ALA A 82 8.99 -24.45 3.42
CA ALA A 82 10.09 -23.83 4.19
C ALA A 82 10.07 -24.27 5.65
N SER A 83 11.21 -24.69 6.16
CA SER A 83 11.38 -25.04 7.57
C SER A 83 11.24 -23.81 8.48
N ASP A 84 10.99 -24.02 9.77
CA ASP A 84 10.92 -22.92 10.72
C ASP A 84 12.27 -22.20 10.87
N GLU A 85 13.37 -22.93 10.67
CA GLU A 85 14.72 -22.33 10.67
C GLU A 85 14.94 -21.41 9.48
N GLU A 86 14.55 -21.80 8.25
CA GLU A 86 14.60 -20.93 7.08
C GLU A 86 13.73 -19.68 7.26
N MET A 87 12.51 -19.85 7.79
CA MET A 87 11.64 -18.72 8.10
C MET A 87 12.25 -17.78 9.15
N ARG A 88 12.99 -18.30 10.13
CA ARG A 88 13.73 -17.51 11.11
C ARG A 88 14.90 -16.77 10.48
N LEU A 89 15.70 -17.45 9.64
CA LEU A 89 16.84 -16.88 8.93
C LEU A 89 16.43 -15.77 7.95
N SER A 90 15.23 -15.83 7.40
CA SER A 90 14.68 -14.75 6.55
C SER A 90 14.46 -13.44 7.32
N GLY A 91 14.56 -13.43 8.65
CA GLY A 91 14.39 -12.25 9.50
C GLY A 91 12.92 -11.83 9.68
N LEU A 92 11.98 -12.66 9.28
CA LEU A 92 10.56 -12.40 9.49
C LEU A 92 10.15 -12.60 10.95
N SER A 93 9.37 -11.67 11.50
CA SER A 93 8.74 -11.87 12.80
C SER A 93 7.72 -13.02 12.73
N ARG A 94 7.46 -13.69 13.86
CA ARG A 94 6.48 -14.80 13.92
C ARG A 94 5.11 -14.46 13.32
N PRO A 95 4.51 -13.28 13.59
CA PRO A 95 3.26 -12.89 12.93
C PRO A 95 3.37 -12.85 11.40
N LYS A 96 4.45 -12.26 10.85
CA LYS A 96 4.67 -12.19 9.40
C LYS A 96 4.91 -13.56 8.78
N GLN A 97 5.64 -14.45 9.45
CA GLN A 97 5.80 -15.85 9.01
C GLN A 97 4.44 -16.54 8.90
N LYS A 98 3.59 -16.39 9.94
CA LYS A 98 2.24 -16.95 9.95
C LYS A 98 1.38 -16.38 8.82
N THR A 99 1.41 -15.08 8.61
CA THR A 99 0.67 -14.41 7.52
C THR A 99 1.15 -14.90 6.16
N LEU A 100 2.45 -14.98 5.94
CA LEU A 100 3.01 -15.42 4.65
C LEU A 100 2.63 -16.87 4.32
N ARG A 101 2.65 -17.77 5.32
CA ARG A 101 2.15 -19.16 5.17
C ARG A 101 0.65 -19.20 4.90
N ALA A 102 -0.15 -18.36 5.58
CA ALA A 102 -1.59 -18.30 5.37
C ALA A 102 -1.95 -17.83 3.96
N VAL A 103 -1.23 -16.82 3.44
CA VAL A 103 -1.38 -16.36 2.06
C VAL A 103 -0.97 -17.43 1.06
N ALA A 104 0.16 -18.09 1.28
CA ALA A 104 0.63 -19.16 0.42
C ALA A 104 -0.38 -20.31 0.35
N ALA A 105 -0.90 -20.75 1.50
CA ALA A 105 -1.95 -21.77 1.58
C ALA A 105 -3.25 -21.33 0.87
N ALA A 106 -3.68 -20.08 1.09
CA ALA A 106 -4.89 -19.57 0.45
C ALA A 106 -4.78 -19.57 -1.09
N ILE A 107 -3.59 -19.25 -1.63
CA ILE A 107 -3.35 -19.30 -3.09
C ILE A 107 -3.32 -20.74 -3.59
N THR A 108 -2.57 -21.64 -2.95
CA THR A 108 -2.43 -23.04 -3.37
C THR A 108 -3.77 -23.79 -3.29
N GLU A 109 -4.61 -23.45 -2.33
CA GLU A 109 -5.96 -24.02 -2.16
C GLU A 109 -7.04 -23.30 -3.00
N ASN A 110 -6.66 -22.37 -3.88
CA ASN A 110 -7.56 -21.57 -4.71
C ASN A 110 -8.61 -20.73 -3.92
N ARG A 111 -8.32 -20.39 -2.66
CA ARG A 111 -9.15 -19.48 -1.84
C ARG A 111 -8.82 -18.01 -2.08
N LEU A 112 -7.62 -17.72 -2.59
CA LEU A 112 -7.18 -16.40 -3.01
C LEU A 112 -6.57 -16.50 -4.41
N ASP A 113 -7.30 -16.09 -5.42
CA ASP A 113 -6.80 -15.96 -6.80
C ASP A 113 -6.40 -14.53 -7.08
N LEU A 114 -5.09 -14.25 -7.02
CA LEU A 114 -4.54 -12.90 -7.25
C LEU A 114 -4.75 -12.42 -8.69
N THR A 115 -4.88 -13.33 -9.67
CA THR A 115 -5.11 -12.97 -11.07
C THR A 115 -6.52 -12.42 -11.26
N SER A 116 -7.51 -13.05 -10.62
CA SER A 116 -8.90 -12.59 -10.69
C SER A 116 -9.10 -11.19 -10.09
N LEU A 117 -8.21 -10.78 -9.16
CA LEU A 117 -8.28 -9.46 -8.53
C LEU A 117 -7.91 -8.32 -9.50
N GLU A 118 -7.21 -8.58 -10.61
CA GLU A 118 -6.76 -7.55 -11.55
C GLU A 118 -7.92 -6.80 -12.23
N THR A 119 -9.05 -7.47 -12.40
CA THR A 119 -10.26 -6.92 -13.02
C THR A 119 -11.41 -6.70 -12.05
N ALA A 120 -11.21 -7.06 -10.78
CA ALA A 120 -12.25 -7.00 -9.74
C ALA A 120 -12.46 -5.58 -9.19
N THR A 121 -13.64 -5.34 -8.59
CA THR A 121 -13.91 -4.06 -7.92
C THR A 121 -13.06 -3.92 -6.64
N PRO A 122 -12.79 -2.68 -6.16
CA PRO A 122 -12.05 -2.48 -4.92
C PRO A 122 -12.66 -3.22 -3.73
N GLU A 123 -13.98 -3.23 -3.63
CA GLU A 123 -14.71 -3.88 -2.55
C GLU A 123 -14.50 -5.41 -2.59
N PHE A 124 -14.52 -6.00 -3.79
CA PHE A 124 -14.24 -7.42 -3.98
C PHE A 124 -12.81 -7.76 -3.59
N VAL A 125 -11.82 -6.98 -4.08
CA VAL A 125 -10.40 -7.15 -3.73
C VAL A 125 -10.23 -7.07 -2.21
N HIS A 126 -10.80 -6.05 -1.59
CA HIS A 126 -10.69 -5.82 -0.15
C HIS A 126 -11.27 -6.97 0.66
N ALA A 127 -12.49 -7.42 0.31
CA ALA A 127 -13.15 -8.55 0.99
C ALA A 127 -12.37 -9.86 0.86
N HIS A 128 -11.87 -10.18 -0.34
CA HIS A 128 -11.14 -11.42 -0.58
C HIS A 128 -9.75 -11.43 0.06
N MET A 129 -9.05 -10.32 0.02
CA MET A 129 -7.73 -10.23 0.64
C MET A 129 -7.83 -10.25 2.17
N THR A 130 -8.77 -9.51 2.77
CA THR A 130 -8.92 -9.45 4.24
C THR A 130 -9.51 -10.73 4.84
N ALA A 131 -10.09 -11.63 4.04
CA ALA A 131 -10.48 -12.96 4.47
C ALA A 131 -9.29 -13.85 4.82
N VAL A 132 -8.08 -13.51 4.33
CA VAL A 132 -6.85 -14.25 4.63
C VAL A 132 -6.27 -13.78 5.96
N SER A 133 -5.99 -14.71 6.87
CA SER A 133 -5.45 -14.41 8.20
C SER A 133 -4.13 -13.62 8.12
N GLY A 134 -4.09 -12.46 8.79
CA GLY A 134 -2.94 -11.55 8.82
C GLY A 134 -2.91 -10.50 7.72
N ILE A 135 -3.83 -10.55 6.75
CA ILE A 135 -4.05 -9.44 5.82
C ILE A 135 -5.12 -8.51 6.41
N GLY A 136 -4.68 -7.32 6.80
CA GLY A 136 -5.58 -6.26 7.24
C GLY A 136 -5.94 -5.28 6.12
N PRO A 137 -6.89 -4.35 6.38
CA PRO A 137 -7.32 -3.33 5.44
C PRO A 137 -6.15 -2.60 4.77
N TRP A 138 -5.17 -2.15 5.53
CA TRP A 138 -3.99 -1.45 5.00
C TRP A 138 -3.23 -2.26 3.94
N THR A 139 -3.06 -3.57 4.13
CA THR A 139 -2.36 -4.43 3.15
C THR A 139 -3.16 -4.56 1.86
N ALA A 140 -4.49 -4.72 1.97
CA ALA A 140 -5.38 -4.77 0.82
C ALA A 140 -5.37 -3.43 0.04
N ASP A 141 -5.43 -2.29 0.75
CA ASP A 141 -5.39 -0.96 0.16
C ASP A 141 -4.06 -0.70 -0.57
N VAL A 142 -2.93 -1.07 0.02
CA VAL A 142 -1.60 -0.92 -0.58
C VAL A 142 -1.46 -1.82 -1.83
N TYR A 143 -2.01 -3.04 -1.79
CA TYR A 143 -2.03 -3.93 -2.95
C TYR A 143 -2.90 -3.36 -4.09
N LEU A 144 -4.10 -2.88 -3.77
CA LEU A 144 -4.99 -2.15 -4.71
C LEU A 144 -4.27 -0.98 -5.38
N LEU A 145 -3.59 -0.15 -4.58
CA LEU A 145 -2.93 1.06 -5.06
C LEU A 145 -1.74 0.76 -5.95
N PHE A 146 -0.83 -0.12 -5.51
CA PHE A 146 0.48 -0.24 -6.14
C PHE A 146 0.63 -1.48 -7.01
N CYS A 147 -0.10 -2.58 -6.73
CA CYS A 147 -0.05 -3.78 -7.55
C CYS A 147 -1.15 -3.78 -8.62
N LEU A 148 -2.37 -3.43 -8.27
CA LEU A 148 -3.47 -3.33 -9.24
C LEU A 148 -3.56 -1.95 -9.90
N GLY A 149 -2.96 -0.91 -9.31
CA GLY A 149 -2.96 0.45 -9.85
C GLY A 149 -4.33 1.13 -9.80
N HIS A 150 -5.21 0.69 -8.92
CA HIS A 150 -6.57 1.21 -8.90
C HIS A 150 -6.58 2.71 -8.57
N ARG A 151 -7.18 3.53 -9.48
CA ARG A 151 -7.15 5.00 -9.33
C ARG A 151 -7.91 5.51 -8.12
N ASP A 152 -8.89 4.73 -7.64
CA ASP A 152 -9.75 5.08 -6.50
C ASP A 152 -9.50 4.20 -5.25
N GLY A 153 -8.39 3.44 -5.23
CA GLY A 153 -7.91 2.77 -4.01
C GLY A 153 -7.42 3.81 -3.00
N PHE A 154 -7.64 3.57 -1.69
CA PHE A 154 -7.27 4.56 -0.67
C PHE A 154 -6.90 3.90 0.66
N ALA A 155 -5.71 4.19 1.16
CA ALA A 155 -5.18 3.62 2.39
C ALA A 155 -5.48 4.52 3.60
N ALA A 156 -6.76 4.62 3.98
CA ALA A 156 -7.19 5.46 5.11
C ALA A 156 -6.59 5.04 6.46
N GLY A 157 -6.16 3.76 6.59
CA GLY A 157 -5.48 3.24 7.77
C GLY A 157 -4.00 3.57 7.86
N ASP A 158 -3.40 4.21 6.85
CA ASP A 158 -1.99 4.55 6.84
C ASP A 158 -1.70 5.79 7.69
N LEU A 159 -0.80 5.65 8.66
CA LEU A 159 -0.48 6.73 9.62
C LEU A 159 0.15 7.96 8.93
N ALA A 160 0.96 7.76 7.90
CA ALA A 160 1.57 8.86 7.16
C ALA A 160 0.52 9.62 6.35
N VAL A 161 -0.44 8.92 5.73
CA VAL A 161 -1.57 9.51 5.02
C VAL A 161 -2.46 10.30 5.98
N GLN A 162 -2.78 9.75 7.15
CA GLN A 162 -3.57 10.42 8.18
C GLN A 162 -2.89 11.69 8.70
N GLU A 163 -1.58 11.62 8.98
CA GLU A 163 -0.83 12.78 9.49
C GLU A 163 -0.68 13.85 8.40
N ALA A 164 -0.44 13.44 7.16
CA ALA A 164 -0.41 14.37 6.04
C ALA A 164 -1.75 15.06 5.83
N ALA A 165 -2.85 14.33 5.92
CA ALA A 165 -4.20 14.89 5.81
C ALA A 165 -4.49 15.87 6.94
N LYS A 166 -4.12 15.54 8.18
CA LYS A 166 -4.25 16.46 9.32
C LYS A 166 -3.61 17.81 9.02
N VAL A 167 -2.35 17.81 8.58
CA VAL A 167 -1.60 19.05 8.32
C VAL A 167 -2.13 19.77 7.08
N ALA A 168 -2.46 19.04 6.01
CA ALA A 168 -2.91 19.62 4.76
C ALA A 168 -4.27 20.34 4.87
N PHE A 169 -5.21 19.72 5.59
CA PHE A 169 -6.60 20.20 5.75
C PHE A 169 -6.85 20.89 7.09
N ASP A 170 -5.78 21.23 7.83
CA ASP A 170 -5.84 21.93 9.12
C ASP A 170 -6.82 21.27 10.12
N LEU A 171 -6.78 19.94 10.20
CA LEU A 171 -7.63 19.21 11.10
C LEU A 171 -7.10 19.29 12.55
N PRO A 172 -7.96 19.44 13.55
CA PRO A 172 -7.53 19.62 14.95
C PRO A 172 -6.79 18.39 15.50
N LEU A 173 -7.15 17.19 15.02
CA LEU A 173 -6.56 15.93 15.40
C LEU A 173 -6.28 15.08 14.16
N ARG A 174 -5.36 14.11 14.30
CA ARG A 174 -5.16 13.10 13.26
C ARG A 174 -6.45 12.30 13.07
N PRO A 175 -7.03 12.29 11.86
CA PRO A 175 -8.29 11.60 11.60
C PRO A 175 -8.12 10.10 11.78
N LYS A 176 -9.14 9.44 12.33
CA LYS A 176 -9.23 7.99 12.33
C LYS A 176 -9.50 7.47 10.93
N PRO A 177 -9.26 6.16 10.65
CA PRO A 177 -9.50 5.61 9.31
C PRO A 177 -10.90 5.89 8.75
N ALA A 178 -11.95 5.77 9.57
CA ALA A 178 -13.33 6.03 9.13
C ALA A 178 -13.55 7.52 8.77
N GLU A 179 -13.05 8.44 9.60
CA GLU A 179 -13.16 9.89 9.38
C GLU A 179 -12.41 10.31 8.10
N LEU A 180 -11.23 9.71 7.89
CA LEU A 180 -10.44 9.97 6.68
C LEU A 180 -11.07 9.35 5.42
N THR A 181 -11.74 8.20 5.55
CA THR A 181 -12.50 7.60 4.45
C THR A 181 -13.65 8.52 4.04
N GLU A 182 -14.39 9.06 5.00
CA GLU A 182 -15.49 10.00 4.75
C GLU A 182 -14.98 11.28 4.06
N LEU A 183 -13.90 11.87 4.56
CA LEU A 183 -13.27 13.03 3.92
C LEU A 183 -12.85 12.71 2.46
N ALA A 184 -12.33 11.51 2.23
CA ALA A 184 -11.84 11.08 0.93
C ALA A 184 -12.95 10.79 -0.09
N GLU A 185 -14.21 10.71 0.30
CA GLU A 185 -15.32 10.53 -0.65
C GLU A 185 -15.41 11.68 -1.67
N ALA A 186 -15.08 12.89 -1.25
CA ALA A 186 -15.02 14.05 -2.13
C ALA A 186 -13.91 13.96 -3.20
N TRP A 187 -12.93 13.09 -3.01
CA TRP A 187 -11.77 12.95 -3.92
C TRP A 187 -11.97 11.87 -4.99
N ARG A 188 -13.14 11.21 -5.01
CA ARG A 188 -13.48 10.24 -6.06
C ARG A 188 -13.51 10.92 -7.44
N PRO A 189 -13.06 10.22 -8.46
CA PRO A 189 -12.50 8.86 -8.50
C PRO A 189 -10.96 8.82 -8.38
N TRP A 190 -10.35 9.84 -7.81
CA TRP A 190 -8.90 10.04 -7.78
C TRP A 190 -8.26 9.83 -6.39
N ARG A 191 -8.95 9.07 -5.50
CA ARG A 191 -8.43 8.80 -4.16
C ARG A 191 -7.04 8.16 -4.17
N GLY A 192 -6.71 7.35 -5.17
CA GLY A 192 -5.39 6.73 -5.32
C GLY A 192 -4.28 7.74 -5.67
N VAL A 193 -4.61 8.83 -6.37
CA VAL A 193 -3.69 9.96 -6.59
C VAL A 193 -3.57 10.77 -5.31
N ALA A 194 -4.69 11.04 -4.64
CA ALA A 194 -4.70 11.75 -3.36
C ALA A 194 -3.82 11.05 -2.30
N ALA A 195 -3.91 9.73 -2.18
CA ALA A 195 -3.06 8.95 -1.27
C ALA A 195 -1.57 9.12 -1.59
N ARG A 196 -1.18 9.05 -2.87
CA ARG A 196 0.22 9.24 -3.30
C ARG A 196 0.73 10.65 -3.02
N LEU A 197 -0.10 11.66 -3.24
CA LEU A 197 0.21 13.05 -2.91
C LEU A 197 0.37 13.25 -1.40
N LEU A 198 -0.49 12.65 -0.58
CA LEU A 198 -0.39 12.72 0.88
C LEU A 198 0.87 12.03 1.40
N TRP A 199 1.27 10.87 0.86
CA TRP A 199 2.56 10.26 1.19
C TRP A 199 3.76 11.14 0.80
N ALA A 200 3.73 11.74 -0.39
CA ALA A 200 4.79 12.64 -0.82
C ALA A 200 4.84 13.91 0.07
N TYR A 201 3.68 14.41 0.45
CA TYR A 201 3.57 15.56 1.36
C TYR A 201 4.09 15.23 2.75
N TYR A 202 3.77 14.06 3.30
CA TYR A 202 4.33 13.59 4.57
C TYR A 202 5.85 13.53 4.54
N ALA A 203 6.44 12.96 3.49
CA ALA A 203 7.89 12.92 3.31
C ALA A 203 8.51 14.33 3.26
N ALA A 204 7.87 15.28 2.55
CA ALA A 204 8.30 16.66 2.49
C ALA A 204 8.14 17.44 3.80
N LEU A 205 7.22 17.05 4.68
CA LEU A 205 7.10 17.56 6.04
C LEU A 205 8.27 17.08 6.91
N LYS A 206 8.52 15.77 6.90
CA LYS A 206 9.58 15.13 7.69
C LYS A 206 10.98 15.62 7.33
N SER A 207 11.27 15.84 6.05
CA SER A 207 12.58 16.35 5.61
C SER A 207 12.90 17.76 6.17
N ARG A 208 11.88 18.57 6.45
CA ARG A 208 12.06 19.89 7.09
C ARG A 208 12.31 19.80 8.60
N GLU A 209 11.80 18.77 9.25
CA GLU A 209 11.99 18.54 10.69
C GLU A 209 13.34 17.87 11.00
N GLY A 210 14.18 17.60 9.98
CA GLY A 210 15.48 16.94 10.15
C GLY A 210 15.38 15.46 10.57
N ILE A 211 14.18 14.87 10.46
CA ILE A 211 13.94 13.48 10.81
C ILE A 211 13.97 12.66 9.53
N SER A 212 14.98 11.78 9.38
CA SER A 212 15.04 10.81 8.27
C SER A 212 13.81 9.89 8.31
N ALA A 213 13.14 9.77 7.16
CA ALA A 213 11.98 8.91 6.98
C ALA A 213 12.38 7.42 6.90
#